data_927302fa388664c3efc9d6a957bfea3e
#
_entry.id   927302fa388664c3efc9d6a957bfea3e
#
_cell.length_a   1.000
_cell.length_b   1.000
_cell.length_c   1.000
_cell.angle_alpha   90.00
_cell.angle_beta   90.00
_cell.angle_gamma   90.00
#
_symmetry.space_group_name_H-M   'P 1'
#
loop_
_entity.id
_entity.type
_entity.pdbx_description
1 polymer ?
#
loop_
_entity_poly.entity_id
_entity_poly.type
_entity_poly.pdbx_seq_one_letter_code
_entity_poly.pdbx_strand_id
1 'polypeptide(L)'
;MTIRLPLTLAAALLGAVACAPAAAAVIPPGTQLSPKQEMVRNNGAEPESLDPAHTETVNATEIGRDLFEGLTSTDHQGNVVPGVAESWKQVDATTWVFKLRKNAVWSNGQPVTADDFLYGWRRYLDPKTASLSASIYAVYFQNGMEIVKGHKALGDLGAKALDPYTLEVKTPGPVPFLAGVMAAAQLAPTPRATIEKFGKEWTRPANLVGNGAYVLKDWQVNSKVVVEKSPRYWDAANVQLTRVTFLCVEDGNADLKLYQSGEEDFMQALPPGSYGALKAQYPNEMRNDLLLGLRVYSLNNNDPLLKDVRVRKALSMVIDREVLAGKITADGQVPLYGLAMQGLTGALPTRYDWADWPMDKRVAEARRLIADAGVKPGTHLKFTYNNSDYHKKMAIFAASEWKTKLGLETDIDSLEFKVLIRKRHDGDFQIARNGWVFNVNDATTLLNLAECDSDFNDDHSCNRAADALIAQARQLVDPAKRSALLSQAARMMAEDYPMIPLLQYTAPRLVKPWVGGYGSSGGTNRYRSKDFYILRH
;
A
#
# COMPACT_ATOMS: atom_id res chain seq x y z
N MET A 1 2.85 -41.35 -58.65
CA MET A 1 3.97 -40.68 -57.94
C MET A 1 3.35 -39.87 -56.81
N THR A 2 3.18 -40.47 -55.64
CA THR A 2 2.45 -39.95 -54.47
C THR A 2 3.46 -39.39 -53.51
N ILE A 3 3.42 -38.05 -53.33
CA ILE A 3 4.30 -37.32 -52.40
C ILE A 3 3.61 -37.30 -51.03
N ARG A 4 4.22 -37.94 -50.03
CA ARG A 4 3.85 -37.83 -48.60
C ARG A 4 4.58 -36.64 -47.98
N LEU A 5 3.82 -35.67 -47.46
CA LEU A 5 4.36 -34.66 -46.55
C LEU A 5 4.45 -35.22 -45.12
N PRO A 6 5.50 -34.92 -44.38
CA PRO A 6 5.58 -35.28 -42.96
C PRO A 6 4.81 -34.28 -42.09
N LEU A 7 3.99 -34.83 -41.17
CA LEU A 7 3.43 -34.08 -40.04
C LEU A 7 4.55 -33.72 -39.07
N THR A 8 4.83 -32.45 -38.94
CA THR A 8 5.67 -31.93 -37.85
C THR A 8 4.82 -31.76 -36.59
N LEU A 9 5.12 -32.55 -35.56
CA LEU A 9 4.59 -32.39 -34.19
C LEU A 9 5.15 -31.09 -33.63
N ALA A 10 4.26 -30.11 -33.40
CA ALA A 10 4.56 -28.93 -32.59
C ALA A 10 4.54 -29.34 -31.11
N ALA A 11 5.70 -29.51 -30.50
CA ALA A 11 5.84 -29.69 -29.07
C ALA A 11 5.53 -28.35 -28.38
N ALA A 12 4.42 -28.27 -27.66
CA ALA A 12 4.11 -27.18 -26.78
C ALA A 12 5.10 -27.22 -25.59
N LEU A 13 6.07 -26.34 -25.57
CA LEU A 13 6.88 -26.05 -24.38
C LEU A 13 6.01 -25.45 -23.31
N LEU A 14 5.51 -26.25 -22.37
CA LEU A 14 5.03 -25.81 -21.08
C LEU A 14 6.21 -25.22 -20.31
N GLY A 15 6.31 -23.90 -20.31
CA GLY A 15 7.20 -23.18 -19.41
C GLY A 15 6.78 -23.41 -17.95
N ALA A 16 7.40 -24.36 -17.28
CA ALA A 16 7.36 -24.45 -15.83
C ALA A 16 8.09 -23.22 -15.30
N VAL A 17 7.35 -22.26 -14.75
CA VAL A 17 7.92 -21.20 -13.93
C VAL A 17 8.48 -21.92 -12.70
N ALA A 18 9.80 -22.10 -12.66
CA ALA A 18 10.51 -22.58 -11.48
C ALA A 18 10.25 -21.54 -10.37
N CYS A 19 9.44 -21.91 -9.39
CA CYS A 19 9.25 -21.13 -8.18
C CYS A 19 10.59 -21.10 -7.45
N ALA A 20 11.28 -19.95 -7.46
CA ALA A 20 12.42 -19.73 -6.58
C ALA A 20 11.94 -19.93 -5.14
N PRO A 21 12.73 -20.56 -4.24
CA PRO A 21 12.35 -20.69 -2.85
C PRO A 21 12.13 -19.29 -2.26
N ALA A 22 11.01 -19.11 -1.58
CA ALA A 22 10.76 -17.89 -0.81
C ALA A 22 11.81 -17.83 0.31
N ALA A 23 12.86 -17.05 0.10
CA ALA A 23 13.86 -16.85 1.13
C ALA A 23 13.35 -15.80 2.12
N ALA A 24 13.13 -16.19 3.36
CA ALA A 24 13.29 -15.26 4.47
C ALA A 24 14.73 -14.70 4.39
N ALA A 25 15.01 -13.58 4.98
CA ALA A 25 16.24 -12.81 4.97
C ALA A 25 17.41 -13.37 4.11
N VAL A 26 17.63 -12.79 2.94
CA VAL A 26 18.82 -13.11 2.13
C VAL A 26 20.04 -12.54 2.84
N ILE A 27 20.79 -13.39 3.54
CA ILE A 27 22.02 -13.00 4.23
C ILE A 27 23.16 -13.04 3.21
N PRO A 28 23.85 -11.92 2.93
CA PRO A 28 24.99 -11.90 2.05
C PRO A 28 26.10 -12.85 2.53
N PRO A 29 26.79 -13.57 1.64
CA PRO A 29 27.91 -14.43 2.02
C PRO A 29 28.98 -13.67 2.81
N GLY A 30 29.50 -14.28 3.88
CA GLY A 30 30.51 -13.67 4.73
C GLY A 30 29.97 -12.71 5.81
N THR A 31 28.66 -12.52 5.89
CA THR A 31 28.04 -11.70 6.94
C THR A 31 28.26 -12.31 8.32
N GLN A 32 28.80 -11.52 9.26
CA GLN A 32 28.95 -11.94 10.65
C GLN A 32 27.70 -11.56 11.44
N LEU A 33 26.95 -12.57 11.86
CA LEU A 33 25.76 -12.38 12.69
C LEU A 33 26.12 -12.24 14.15
N SER A 34 25.32 -11.46 14.88
CA SER A 34 25.34 -11.43 16.34
C SER A 34 24.94 -12.80 16.90
N PRO A 35 25.56 -13.28 17.98
CA PRO A 35 25.09 -14.49 18.66
C PRO A 35 23.69 -14.31 19.27
N LYS A 36 23.29 -13.08 19.58
CA LYS A 36 21.97 -12.71 20.05
C LYS A 36 21.16 -12.14 18.89
N GLN A 37 20.21 -12.93 18.39
CA GLN A 37 19.31 -12.56 17.31
C GLN A 37 17.97 -12.09 17.90
N GLU A 38 18.00 -10.94 18.58
CA GLU A 38 16.82 -10.28 19.15
C GLU A 38 16.73 -8.85 18.66
N MET A 39 15.52 -8.36 18.41
CA MET A 39 15.27 -7.00 17.95
C MET A 39 14.19 -6.33 18.80
N VAL A 40 14.41 -5.06 19.12
CA VAL A 40 13.42 -4.18 19.72
C VAL A 40 13.01 -3.13 18.68
N ARG A 41 11.72 -3.03 18.41
CA ARG A 41 11.18 -2.04 17.48
C ARG A 41 9.94 -1.36 18.06
N ASN A 42 9.73 -0.10 17.72
CA ASN A 42 8.49 0.56 18.07
C ASN A 42 7.36 0.12 17.11
N ASN A 43 6.19 -0.10 17.67
CA ASN A 43 4.93 -0.32 16.94
C ASN A 43 4.10 0.96 16.83
N GLY A 44 4.48 2.02 17.55
CA GLY A 44 3.68 3.23 17.74
C GLY A 44 2.58 2.99 18.76
N ALA A 45 1.35 2.80 18.30
CA ALA A 45 0.20 2.57 19.18
C ALA A 45 0.05 1.11 19.58
N GLU A 46 -0.71 0.90 20.65
CA GLU A 46 -1.25 -0.40 21.05
C GLU A 46 -2.04 -1.04 19.90
N PRO A 47 -1.84 -2.33 19.56
CA PRO A 47 -2.70 -3.01 18.61
C PRO A 47 -4.12 -3.15 19.17
N GLU A 48 -5.12 -2.72 18.42
CA GLU A 48 -6.53 -2.83 18.83
C GLU A 48 -6.98 -4.29 18.92
N SER A 49 -6.36 -5.17 18.16
CA SER A 49 -6.62 -6.60 18.14
C SER A 49 -5.46 -7.37 17.51
N LEU A 50 -5.27 -8.63 17.89
CA LEU A 50 -4.43 -9.60 17.17
C LEU A 50 -5.27 -10.65 16.43
N ASP A 51 -6.59 -10.49 16.40
CA ASP A 51 -7.51 -11.31 15.60
C ASP A 51 -7.57 -10.76 14.16
N PRO A 52 -7.17 -11.52 13.13
CA PRO A 52 -7.19 -11.05 11.74
C PRO A 52 -8.53 -10.45 11.29
N ALA A 53 -9.65 -10.95 11.84
CA ALA A 53 -10.97 -10.40 11.50
C ALA A 53 -11.28 -9.05 12.15
N HIS A 54 -10.51 -8.61 13.13
CA HIS A 54 -10.69 -7.37 13.86
C HIS A 54 -9.49 -6.43 13.80
N THR A 55 -8.52 -6.70 12.91
CA THR A 55 -7.38 -5.80 12.68
C THR A 55 -7.72 -4.76 11.61
N GLU A 56 -7.51 -3.49 11.94
CA GLU A 56 -7.78 -2.35 11.06
C GLU A 56 -6.56 -1.46 10.91
N THR A 57 -5.80 -1.28 12.01
CA THR A 57 -4.67 -0.37 12.05
C THR A 57 -3.40 -1.01 11.48
N VAL A 58 -2.45 -0.16 11.08
CA VAL A 58 -1.10 -0.60 10.69
C VAL A 58 -0.44 -1.30 11.86
N ASN A 59 -0.62 -0.78 13.08
CA ASN A 59 -0.02 -1.28 14.31
C ASN A 59 -0.40 -2.74 14.62
N ALA A 60 -1.68 -3.09 14.47
CA ALA A 60 -2.15 -4.47 14.63
C ALA A 60 -1.70 -5.38 13.49
N THR A 61 -1.75 -4.88 12.25
CA THR A 61 -1.36 -5.68 11.08
C THR A 61 0.13 -5.95 10.99
N GLU A 62 1.01 -5.09 11.53
CA GLU A 62 2.45 -5.34 11.62
C GLU A 62 2.75 -6.59 12.47
N ILE A 63 2.17 -6.67 13.67
CA ILE A 63 2.32 -7.83 14.55
C ILE A 63 1.58 -9.05 13.96
N GLY A 64 0.39 -8.82 13.40
CA GLY A 64 -0.41 -9.87 12.78
C GLY A 64 0.33 -10.65 11.68
N ARG A 65 1.19 -9.97 10.89
CA ARG A 65 2.02 -10.60 9.84
C ARG A 65 3.12 -11.52 10.35
N ASP A 66 3.55 -11.34 11.58
CA ASP A 66 4.51 -12.22 12.22
C ASP A 66 3.84 -13.45 12.82
N LEU A 67 2.58 -13.29 13.29
CA LEU A 67 1.79 -14.37 13.92
C LEU A 67 1.03 -15.23 12.91
N PHE A 68 0.66 -14.65 11.74
CA PHE A 68 -0.13 -15.32 10.70
C PHE A 68 0.48 -15.10 9.33
N GLU A 69 0.46 -16.14 8.51
CA GLU A 69 0.88 -16.06 7.11
C GLU A 69 -0.29 -16.39 6.18
N GLY A 70 -0.50 -15.53 5.15
CA GLY A 70 -1.52 -15.70 4.13
C GLY A 70 -1.18 -16.76 3.08
N LEU A 71 -2.01 -16.86 2.03
CA LEU A 71 -1.68 -17.70 0.86
C LEU A 71 -0.36 -17.30 0.24
N THR A 72 -0.15 -16.00 0.11
CA THR A 72 1.09 -15.41 -0.36
C THR A 72 1.71 -14.55 0.74
N SER A 73 2.92 -14.11 0.53
CA SER A 73 3.69 -13.24 1.39
C SER A 73 4.33 -12.13 0.54
N THR A 74 5.02 -11.21 1.16
CA THR A 74 5.90 -10.27 0.47
C THR A 74 7.31 -10.40 1.01
N ASP A 75 8.32 -10.22 0.16
CA ASP A 75 9.71 -10.11 0.59
C ASP A 75 10.03 -8.69 1.10
N HIS A 76 11.27 -8.46 1.56
CA HIS A 76 11.75 -7.16 2.04
C HIS A 76 11.75 -6.06 0.97
N GLN A 77 11.61 -6.39 -0.32
CA GLN A 77 11.46 -5.45 -1.42
C GLN A 77 9.99 -5.24 -1.83
N GLY A 78 9.05 -5.99 -1.22
CA GLY A 78 7.61 -5.91 -1.50
C GLY A 78 7.16 -6.76 -2.69
N ASN A 79 8.02 -7.62 -3.24
CA ASN A 79 7.61 -8.58 -4.26
C ASN A 79 6.71 -9.64 -3.64
N VAL A 80 5.69 -10.06 -4.39
CA VAL A 80 4.80 -11.15 -3.97
C VAL A 80 5.56 -12.47 -4.09
N VAL A 81 5.64 -13.19 -2.97
CA VAL A 81 6.33 -14.48 -2.86
C VAL A 81 5.40 -15.55 -2.30
N PRO A 82 5.71 -16.85 -2.47
CA PRO A 82 4.98 -17.92 -1.83
C PRO A 82 4.91 -17.77 -0.30
N GLY A 83 3.70 -17.94 0.24
CA GLY A 83 3.43 -18.09 1.67
C GLY A 83 2.99 -19.51 1.99
N VAL A 84 1.81 -19.68 2.57
CA VAL A 84 1.19 -21.01 2.76
C VAL A 84 0.90 -21.68 1.43
N ALA A 85 0.57 -20.93 0.37
CA ALA A 85 0.56 -21.47 -0.98
C ALA A 85 1.99 -21.54 -1.55
N GLU A 86 2.40 -22.72 -1.99
CA GLU A 86 3.69 -22.92 -2.67
C GLU A 86 3.65 -22.46 -4.13
N SER A 87 2.46 -22.41 -4.74
CA SER A 87 2.24 -21.92 -6.09
C SER A 87 0.79 -21.50 -6.31
N TRP A 88 0.58 -20.68 -7.34
CA TRP A 88 -0.76 -20.28 -7.78
C TRP A 88 -0.82 -20.10 -9.29
N LYS A 89 -2.02 -20.19 -9.84
CA LYS A 89 -2.30 -19.97 -11.25
C LYS A 89 -3.59 -19.22 -11.43
N GLN A 90 -3.57 -18.17 -12.24
CA GLN A 90 -4.77 -17.58 -12.80
C GLN A 90 -5.26 -18.47 -13.94
N VAL A 91 -6.43 -19.08 -13.79
CA VAL A 91 -7.01 -20.05 -14.76
C VAL A 91 -7.72 -19.32 -15.89
N ASP A 92 -8.44 -18.27 -15.52
CA ASP A 92 -9.13 -17.34 -16.44
C ASP A 92 -9.12 -15.93 -15.83
N ALA A 93 -9.81 -14.98 -16.45
CA ALA A 93 -9.82 -13.57 -16.01
C ALA A 93 -10.27 -13.39 -14.55
N THR A 94 -11.08 -14.29 -14.01
CA THR A 94 -11.73 -14.18 -12.69
C THR A 94 -11.46 -15.34 -11.75
N THR A 95 -10.79 -16.40 -12.21
CA THR A 95 -10.59 -17.63 -11.43
C THR A 95 -9.11 -17.87 -11.15
N TRP A 96 -8.78 -18.05 -9.88
CA TRP A 96 -7.46 -18.36 -9.38
C TRP A 96 -7.46 -19.67 -8.61
N VAL A 97 -6.38 -20.44 -8.74
CA VAL A 97 -6.15 -21.69 -8.01
C VAL A 97 -4.83 -21.60 -7.27
N PHE A 98 -4.86 -21.84 -5.96
CA PHE A 98 -3.70 -21.85 -5.07
C PHE A 98 -3.44 -23.28 -4.59
N LYS A 99 -2.17 -23.72 -4.67
CA LYS A 99 -1.70 -25.00 -4.14
C LYS A 99 -1.00 -24.76 -2.81
N LEU A 100 -1.52 -25.35 -1.73
CA LEU A 100 -1.01 -25.18 -0.38
C LEU A 100 0.12 -26.15 -0.08
N ARG A 101 1.07 -25.71 0.74
CA ARG A 101 2.15 -26.52 1.27
C ARG A 101 1.61 -27.58 2.23
N LYS A 102 2.03 -28.81 2.08
CA LYS A 102 1.66 -29.88 3.02
C LYS A 102 2.41 -29.80 4.36
N ASN A 103 3.53 -29.09 4.41
CA ASN A 103 4.33 -28.86 5.61
C ASN A 103 3.99 -27.55 6.34
N ALA A 104 2.99 -26.77 5.89
CA ALA A 104 2.46 -25.65 6.64
C ALA A 104 1.60 -26.17 7.78
N VAL A 105 1.99 -25.83 9.00
CA VAL A 105 1.30 -26.26 10.22
C VAL A 105 1.05 -25.09 11.15
N TRP A 106 0.03 -25.20 11.97
CA TRP A 106 -0.25 -24.32 13.09
C TRP A 106 0.82 -24.48 14.19
N SER A 107 0.97 -23.47 15.05
CA SER A 107 1.92 -23.52 16.18
C SER A 107 1.66 -24.68 17.17
N ASN A 108 0.45 -25.24 17.17
CA ASN A 108 0.10 -26.44 17.92
C ASN A 108 0.40 -27.77 17.18
N GLY A 109 0.90 -27.69 15.93
CA GLY A 109 1.31 -28.85 15.11
C GLY A 109 0.23 -29.42 14.20
N GLN A 110 -1.00 -28.90 14.22
CA GLN A 110 -2.04 -29.31 13.27
C GLN A 110 -1.75 -28.77 11.88
N PRO A 111 -2.12 -29.47 10.78
CA PRO A 111 -1.92 -28.98 9.43
C PRO A 111 -2.78 -27.73 9.15
N VAL A 112 -2.25 -26.81 8.36
CA VAL A 112 -3.01 -25.69 7.79
C VAL A 112 -3.61 -26.15 6.46
N THR A 113 -4.93 -26.01 6.32
CA THR A 113 -5.69 -26.51 5.18
C THR A 113 -6.46 -25.40 4.45
N ALA A 114 -7.01 -25.72 3.30
CA ALA A 114 -7.90 -24.83 2.54
C ALA A 114 -9.14 -24.41 3.34
N ASP A 115 -9.66 -25.31 4.18
CA ASP A 115 -10.81 -25.03 5.04
C ASP A 115 -10.53 -23.98 6.13
N ASP A 116 -9.28 -23.87 6.61
CA ASP A 116 -8.89 -22.84 7.57
C ASP A 116 -8.95 -21.44 6.94
N PHE A 117 -8.57 -21.31 5.67
CA PHE A 117 -8.74 -20.08 4.90
C PHE A 117 -10.21 -19.74 4.68
N LEU A 118 -11.01 -20.71 4.24
CA LEU A 118 -12.44 -20.51 4.03
C LEU A 118 -13.16 -20.10 5.31
N TYR A 119 -12.81 -20.74 6.43
CA TYR A 119 -13.35 -20.37 7.73
C TYR A 119 -12.98 -18.93 8.10
N GLY A 120 -11.71 -18.57 7.97
CA GLY A 120 -11.21 -17.22 8.24
C GLY A 120 -11.91 -16.16 7.40
N TRP A 121 -12.02 -16.37 6.09
CA TRP A 121 -12.64 -15.42 5.17
C TRP A 121 -14.15 -15.28 5.39
N ARG A 122 -14.87 -16.40 5.59
CA ARG A 122 -16.29 -16.37 5.94
C ARG A 122 -16.54 -15.63 7.24
N ARG A 123 -15.70 -15.88 8.26
CA ARG A 123 -15.77 -15.17 9.53
C ARG A 123 -15.47 -13.68 9.38
N TYR A 124 -14.46 -13.30 8.62
CA TYR A 124 -14.09 -11.92 8.34
C TYR A 124 -15.21 -11.14 7.64
N LEU A 125 -15.93 -11.79 6.71
CA LEU A 125 -17.00 -11.18 5.92
C LEU A 125 -18.39 -11.31 6.57
N ASP A 126 -18.53 -12.09 7.66
CA ASP A 126 -19.81 -12.26 8.36
C ASP A 126 -20.22 -10.96 9.05
N PRO A 127 -21.41 -10.39 8.74
CA PRO A 127 -21.94 -9.22 9.45
C PRO A 127 -21.98 -9.41 10.98
N LYS A 128 -22.13 -10.64 11.48
CA LYS A 128 -22.13 -10.96 12.92
C LYS A 128 -20.74 -10.78 13.56
N THR A 129 -19.67 -10.93 12.80
CA THR A 129 -18.31 -10.65 13.27
C THR A 129 -18.08 -9.15 13.44
N ALA A 130 -18.85 -8.32 12.71
CA ALA A 130 -18.76 -6.86 12.76
C ALA A 130 -17.34 -6.32 12.48
N SER A 131 -16.63 -6.92 11.52
CA SER A 131 -15.33 -6.44 11.08
C SER A 131 -15.49 -5.09 10.36
N LEU A 132 -14.88 -4.04 10.88
CA LEU A 132 -14.97 -2.70 10.29
C LEU A 132 -14.17 -2.58 8.98
N SER A 133 -13.21 -3.47 8.76
CA SER A 133 -12.41 -3.51 7.54
C SER A 133 -12.91 -4.52 6.49
N ALA A 134 -14.01 -5.24 6.73
CA ALA A 134 -14.49 -6.31 5.86
C ALA A 134 -14.65 -5.87 4.39
N SER A 135 -15.21 -4.69 4.14
CA SER A 135 -15.45 -4.15 2.80
C SER A 135 -14.15 -3.92 2.00
N ILE A 136 -13.01 -3.71 2.67
CA ILE A 136 -11.71 -3.46 2.01
C ILE A 136 -11.31 -4.65 1.14
N TYR A 137 -11.55 -5.88 1.63
CA TYR A 137 -11.16 -7.09 0.91
C TYR A 137 -12.35 -7.85 0.30
N ALA A 138 -13.57 -7.59 0.75
CA ALA A 138 -14.79 -8.19 0.20
C ALA A 138 -14.93 -7.97 -1.32
N VAL A 139 -14.49 -6.82 -1.82
CA VAL A 139 -14.53 -6.43 -3.25
C VAL A 139 -13.72 -7.38 -4.15
N TYR A 140 -12.79 -8.15 -3.60
CA TYR A 140 -11.97 -9.09 -4.36
C TYR A 140 -12.56 -10.50 -4.45
N PHE A 141 -13.65 -10.78 -3.73
CA PHE A 141 -14.33 -12.07 -3.78
C PHE A 141 -15.68 -11.95 -4.49
N GLN A 142 -15.97 -12.84 -5.41
CA GLN A 142 -17.31 -12.95 -5.97
C GLN A 142 -18.32 -13.10 -4.83
N ASN A 143 -19.38 -12.31 -4.83
CA ASN A 143 -20.39 -12.19 -3.78
C ASN A 143 -19.90 -11.59 -2.43
N GLY A 144 -18.62 -11.23 -2.28
CA GLY A 144 -18.07 -10.77 -1.00
C GLY A 144 -18.82 -9.55 -0.44
N MET A 145 -19.05 -8.53 -1.25
CA MET A 145 -19.80 -7.33 -0.82
C MET A 145 -21.26 -7.61 -0.46
N GLU A 146 -21.92 -8.52 -1.20
CA GLU A 146 -23.31 -8.91 -0.91
C GLU A 146 -23.43 -9.70 0.40
N ILE A 147 -22.37 -10.47 0.74
CA ILE A 147 -22.28 -11.16 2.04
C ILE A 147 -22.11 -10.14 3.17
N VAL A 148 -21.19 -9.18 3.03
CA VAL A 148 -20.97 -8.11 4.04
C VAL A 148 -22.24 -7.30 4.29
N LYS A 149 -23.05 -7.06 3.24
CA LYS A 149 -24.35 -6.39 3.37
C LYS A 149 -25.47 -7.30 3.94
N GLY A 150 -25.20 -8.59 4.15
CA GLY A 150 -26.19 -9.56 4.61
C GLY A 150 -27.20 -10.01 3.55
N HIS A 151 -26.95 -9.72 2.26
CA HIS A 151 -27.83 -10.09 1.16
C HIS A 151 -27.60 -11.52 0.64
N LYS A 152 -26.44 -12.12 0.95
CA LYS A 152 -26.08 -13.48 0.59
C LYS A 152 -25.51 -14.26 1.76
N ALA A 153 -25.64 -15.58 1.71
CA ALA A 153 -25.12 -16.48 2.73
C ALA A 153 -23.59 -16.60 2.63
N LEU A 154 -22.91 -16.90 3.75
CA LEU A 154 -21.46 -17.12 3.81
C LEU A 154 -20.99 -18.24 2.86
N GLY A 155 -21.86 -19.23 2.58
CA GLY A 155 -21.60 -20.33 1.65
C GLY A 155 -21.50 -19.90 0.20
N ASP A 156 -22.08 -18.73 -0.17
CA ASP A 156 -22.07 -18.19 -1.54
C ASP A 156 -20.79 -17.45 -1.89
N LEU A 157 -19.83 -17.37 -0.95
CA LEU A 157 -18.52 -16.74 -1.19
C LEU A 157 -17.84 -17.40 -2.38
N GLY A 158 -17.32 -16.60 -3.30
CA GLY A 158 -16.53 -17.05 -4.46
C GLY A 158 -15.20 -17.69 -4.07
N ALA A 159 -15.21 -18.61 -3.13
CA ALA A 159 -14.03 -19.38 -2.72
C ALA A 159 -14.43 -20.77 -2.26
N LYS A 160 -13.67 -21.80 -2.65
CA LYS A 160 -13.92 -23.19 -2.26
C LYS A 160 -12.64 -24.01 -2.16
N ALA A 161 -12.59 -24.96 -1.23
CA ALA A 161 -11.61 -26.01 -1.20
C ALA A 161 -11.94 -27.05 -2.29
N LEU A 162 -10.99 -27.33 -3.17
CA LEU A 162 -11.09 -28.41 -4.16
C LEU A 162 -10.61 -29.73 -3.53
N ASP A 163 -9.65 -29.63 -2.66
CA ASP A 163 -9.13 -30.67 -1.76
C ASP A 163 -8.48 -29.97 -0.55
N PRO A 164 -7.99 -30.68 0.51
CA PRO A 164 -7.42 -30.04 1.71
C PRO A 164 -6.24 -29.08 1.43
N TYR A 165 -5.59 -29.19 0.26
CA TYR A 165 -4.41 -28.40 -0.10
C TYR A 165 -4.58 -27.65 -1.43
N THR A 166 -5.80 -27.51 -1.92
CA THR A 166 -6.11 -26.77 -3.15
C THR A 166 -7.28 -25.86 -2.93
N LEU A 167 -7.08 -24.55 -3.10
CA LEU A 167 -8.08 -23.52 -2.92
C LEU A 167 -8.36 -22.81 -4.25
N GLU A 168 -9.62 -22.72 -4.64
CA GLU A 168 -10.08 -21.90 -5.76
C GLU A 168 -10.68 -20.60 -5.23
N VAL A 169 -10.33 -19.48 -5.86
CA VAL A 169 -10.88 -18.15 -5.57
C VAL A 169 -11.43 -17.56 -6.87
N LYS A 170 -12.67 -17.08 -6.81
CA LYS A 170 -13.33 -16.33 -7.89
C LYS A 170 -13.51 -14.89 -7.50
N THR A 171 -13.16 -13.99 -8.40
CA THR A 171 -13.31 -12.54 -8.27
C THR A 171 -14.55 -12.06 -9.05
N PRO A 172 -15.18 -10.93 -8.69
CA PRO A 172 -16.34 -10.39 -9.39
C PRO A 172 -16.01 -9.90 -10.81
N GLY A 173 -14.75 -9.59 -11.07
CA GLY A 173 -14.17 -9.14 -12.33
C GLY A 173 -12.70 -9.47 -12.36
N PRO A 174 -11.96 -9.10 -13.42
CA PRO A 174 -10.53 -9.36 -13.52
C PRO A 174 -9.70 -8.66 -12.43
N VAL A 175 -8.95 -9.42 -11.63
CA VAL A 175 -8.04 -8.93 -10.58
C VAL A 175 -6.66 -9.56 -10.78
N PRO A 176 -5.85 -9.09 -11.73
CA PRO A 176 -4.56 -9.72 -12.06
C PRO A 176 -3.51 -9.63 -10.94
N PHE A 177 -3.75 -8.79 -9.93
CA PHE A 177 -2.91 -8.62 -8.74
C PHE A 177 -3.45 -9.38 -7.51
N LEU A 178 -4.41 -10.30 -7.66
CA LEU A 178 -5.04 -11.03 -6.55
C LEU A 178 -4.01 -11.71 -5.65
N ALA A 179 -2.94 -12.27 -6.22
CA ALA A 179 -1.87 -12.87 -5.43
C ALA A 179 -1.28 -11.88 -4.40
N GLY A 180 -1.11 -10.60 -4.76
CA GLY A 180 -0.66 -9.57 -3.82
C GLY A 180 -1.70 -9.27 -2.72
N VAL A 181 -2.98 -9.29 -3.05
CA VAL A 181 -4.08 -9.12 -2.08
C VAL A 181 -4.07 -10.24 -1.04
N MET A 182 -3.79 -11.49 -1.46
CA MET A 182 -3.75 -12.66 -0.57
C MET A 182 -2.60 -12.68 0.44
N ALA A 183 -1.71 -11.68 0.41
CA ALA A 183 -0.67 -11.46 1.42
C ALA A 183 -1.15 -10.61 2.61
N ALA A 184 -2.39 -10.11 2.58
CA ALA A 184 -2.97 -9.30 3.66
C ALA A 184 -3.17 -10.14 4.94
N ALA A 185 -2.82 -9.55 6.10
CA ALA A 185 -2.97 -10.22 7.38
C ALA A 185 -4.43 -10.60 7.69
N GLN A 186 -5.38 -9.78 7.26
CA GLN A 186 -6.82 -10.03 7.41
C GLN A 186 -7.32 -11.25 6.63
N LEU A 187 -6.61 -11.64 5.57
CA LEU A 187 -6.92 -12.80 4.74
C LEU A 187 -6.12 -14.05 5.10
N ALA A 188 -5.36 -14.00 6.19
CA ALA A 188 -4.68 -15.17 6.73
C ALA A 188 -5.71 -16.23 7.22
N PRO A 189 -5.33 -17.53 7.29
CA PRO A 189 -6.19 -18.55 7.86
C PRO A 189 -6.37 -18.32 9.36
N THR A 190 -7.47 -18.79 9.92
CA THR A 190 -7.74 -18.66 11.36
C THR A 190 -8.04 -20.02 12.01
N PRO A 191 -7.55 -20.27 13.23
CA PRO A 191 -7.64 -21.59 13.89
C PRO A 191 -9.03 -21.80 14.50
N ARG A 192 -9.96 -22.37 13.72
CA ARG A 192 -11.37 -22.56 14.09
C ARG A 192 -11.54 -23.18 15.48
N ALA A 193 -10.86 -24.30 15.76
CA ALA A 193 -11.01 -25.01 17.04
C ALA A 193 -10.59 -24.14 18.23
N THR A 194 -9.57 -23.28 18.06
CA THR A 194 -9.10 -22.35 19.10
C THR A 194 -10.12 -21.25 19.34
N ILE A 195 -10.68 -20.68 18.26
CA ILE A 195 -11.69 -19.62 18.35
C ILE A 195 -12.96 -20.14 18.99
N GLU A 196 -13.44 -21.30 18.59
CA GLU A 196 -14.64 -21.94 19.18
C GLU A 196 -14.45 -22.29 20.66
N LYS A 197 -13.23 -22.68 21.06
CA LYS A 197 -12.92 -23.04 22.44
C LYS A 197 -12.80 -21.84 23.37
N PHE A 198 -12.14 -20.76 22.93
CA PHE A 198 -11.76 -19.66 23.82
C PHE A 198 -12.55 -18.36 23.57
N GLY A 199 -13.39 -18.32 22.52
CA GLY A 199 -14.16 -17.12 22.18
C GLY A 199 -13.26 -15.90 22.03
N LYS A 200 -13.60 -14.79 22.67
CA LYS A 200 -12.83 -13.53 22.58
C LYS A 200 -11.41 -13.62 23.17
N GLU A 201 -11.14 -14.61 24.03
CA GLU A 201 -9.84 -14.79 24.69
C GLU A 201 -8.85 -15.61 23.84
N TRP A 202 -9.21 -15.99 22.61
CA TRP A 202 -8.37 -16.83 21.76
C TRP A 202 -7.05 -16.15 21.35
N THR A 203 -7.00 -14.81 21.34
CA THR A 203 -5.80 -14.02 21.01
C THR A 203 -4.88 -13.75 22.18
N ARG A 204 -5.21 -14.23 23.39
CA ARG A 204 -4.32 -14.11 24.55
C ARG A 204 -3.07 -14.98 24.39
N PRO A 205 -1.91 -14.58 24.96
CA PRO A 205 -0.65 -15.34 24.81
C PRO A 205 -0.76 -16.83 25.08
N ALA A 206 -1.55 -17.23 26.10
CA ALA A 206 -1.74 -18.63 26.46
C ALA A 206 -2.60 -19.44 25.45
N ASN A 207 -3.38 -18.77 24.62
CA ASN A 207 -4.39 -19.40 23.77
C ASN A 207 -4.10 -19.26 22.27
N LEU A 208 -3.34 -18.23 21.88
CA LEU A 208 -3.15 -17.90 20.47
C LEU A 208 -2.41 -19.01 19.73
N VAL A 209 -3.05 -19.52 18.70
CA VAL A 209 -2.49 -20.47 17.73
C VAL A 209 -2.36 -19.73 16.39
N GLY A 210 -1.13 -19.52 15.94
CA GLY A 210 -0.80 -18.90 14.67
C GLY A 210 -0.11 -19.86 13.73
N ASN A 211 0.03 -19.48 12.47
CA ASN A 211 0.76 -20.21 11.43
C ASN A 211 1.94 -19.41 10.87
N GLY A 212 2.27 -18.26 11.47
CA GLY A 212 3.34 -17.37 11.04
C GLY A 212 4.73 -17.78 11.54
N ALA A 213 5.72 -16.95 11.20
CA ALA A 213 7.11 -17.18 11.58
C ALA A 213 7.37 -17.05 13.08
N TYR A 214 6.45 -16.43 13.81
CA TYR A 214 6.54 -16.20 15.25
C TYR A 214 5.28 -16.67 15.98
N VAL A 215 5.43 -16.90 17.30
CA VAL A 215 4.36 -17.17 18.25
C VAL A 215 4.30 -16.06 19.27
N LEU A 216 3.10 -15.71 19.71
CA LEU A 216 2.89 -14.71 20.76
C LEU A 216 3.38 -15.25 22.11
N LYS A 217 4.33 -14.54 22.71
CA LYS A 217 4.92 -14.91 24.01
C LYS A 217 4.33 -14.11 25.15
N ASP A 218 4.20 -12.79 24.96
CA ASP A 218 3.72 -11.86 25.99
C ASP A 218 2.99 -10.70 25.34
N TRP A 219 2.01 -10.16 26.03
CA TRP A 219 1.29 -8.97 25.64
C TRP A 219 0.94 -8.15 26.88
N GLN A 220 1.68 -7.09 27.09
CA GLN A 220 1.47 -6.12 28.17
C GLN A 220 0.81 -4.87 27.56
N VAL A 221 -0.49 -4.73 27.81
CA VAL A 221 -1.32 -3.66 27.25
C VAL A 221 -0.70 -2.28 27.53
N ASN A 222 -0.65 -1.42 26.50
CA ASN A 222 -0.02 -0.08 26.49
C ASN A 222 1.49 -0.10 26.82
N SER A 223 2.16 -1.21 26.66
CA SER A 223 3.59 -1.33 26.92
C SER A 223 4.32 -2.03 25.77
N LYS A 224 4.07 -3.32 25.60
CA LYS A 224 4.78 -4.10 24.59
C LYS A 224 4.06 -5.39 24.20
N VAL A 225 4.35 -5.86 23.00
CA VAL A 225 4.05 -7.22 22.54
C VAL A 225 5.36 -7.94 22.25
N VAL A 226 5.52 -9.16 22.75
CA VAL A 226 6.71 -9.99 22.54
C VAL A 226 6.34 -11.23 21.75
N VAL A 227 7.06 -11.44 20.65
CA VAL A 227 6.92 -12.65 19.83
C VAL A 227 8.24 -13.42 19.79
N GLU A 228 8.17 -14.75 19.76
CA GLU A 228 9.32 -15.63 19.66
C GLU A 228 9.23 -16.48 18.39
N LYS A 229 10.38 -16.82 17.80
CA LYS A 229 10.46 -17.65 16.60
C LYS A 229 9.68 -18.95 16.77
N SER A 230 8.81 -19.23 15.81
CA SER A 230 8.07 -20.50 15.76
C SER A 230 8.95 -21.63 15.24
N PRO A 231 9.25 -22.67 16.02
CA PRO A 231 10.04 -23.80 15.51
C PRO A 231 9.26 -24.66 14.52
N ARG A 232 7.95 -24.45 14.41
CA ARG A 232 7.05 -25.19 13.52
C ARG A 232 6.68 -24.43 12.25
N TYR A 233 7.16 -23.20 12.12
CA TYR A 233 6.96 -22.47 10.88
C TYR A 233 7.64 -23.21 9.71
N TRP A 234 6.95 -23.36 8.57
CA TRP A 234 7.42 -24.17 7.45
C TRP A 234 8.80 -23.74 6.91
N ASP A 235 9.16 -22.46 7.07
CA ASP A 235 10.44 -21.87 6.66
C ASP A 235 11.31 -21.44 7.86
N ALA A 236 11.13 -22.08 9.02
CA ALA A 236 11.83 -21.72 10.24
C ALA A 236 13.36 -21.71 10.12
N ALA A 237 13.94 -22.55 9.26
CA ALA A 237 15.39 -22.62 9.03
C ALA A 237 15.96 -21.28 8.54
N ASN A 238 15.19 -20.49 7.80
CA ASN A 238 15.62 -19.23 7.20
C ASN A 238 15.29 -18.00 8.07
N VAL A 239 14.52 -18.14 9.14
CA VAL A 239 14.21 -17.07 10.10
C VAL A 239 15.38 -16.91 11.06
N GLN A 240 15.97 -15.70 11.14
CA GLN A 240 17.14 -15.44 11.99
C GLN A 240 16.75 -14.97 13.38
N LEU A 241 15.90 -13.93 13.47
CA LEU A 241 15.52 -13.38 14.77
C LEU A 241 14.80 -14.43 15.63
N THR A 242 15.30 -14.63 16.84
CA THR A 242 14.71 -15.57 17.81
C THR A 242 13.60 -14.91 18.63
N ARG A 243 13.69 -13.57 18.81
CA ARG A 243 12.72 -12.78 19.56
C ARG A 243 12.58 -11.38 18.97
N VAL A 244 11.35 -10.87 18.94
CA VAL A 244 11.05 -9.49 18.59
C VAL A 244 10.16 -8.89 19.68
N THR A 245 10.53 -7.70 20.14
CA THR A 245 9.74 -6.90 21.07
C THR A 245 9.20 -5.68 20.32
N PHE A 246 7.88 -5.57 20.26
CA PHE A 246 7.19 -4.41 19.73
C PHE A 246 6.83 -3.49 20.90
N LEU A 247 7.40 -2.31 20.96
CA LEU A 247 7.07 -1.30 21.96
C LEU A 247 5.82 -0.53 21.52
N CYS A 248 4.97 -0.13 22.46
CA CYS A 248 3.79 0.69 22.20
C CYS A 248 4.05 2.12 22.69
N VAL A 249 4.87 2.89 21.96
CA VAL A 249 5.26 4.26 22.31
C VAL A 249 4.76 5.22 21.24
N GLU A 250 3.72 6.00 21.56
CA GLU A 250 3.08 6.92 20.62
C GLU A 250 3.82 8.26 20.49
N ASP A 251 4.46 8.74 21.58
CA ASP A 251 5.20 10.00 21.56
C ASP A 251 6.54 9.84 20.83
N GLY A 252 6.68 10.49 19.67
CA GLY A 252 7.87 10.37 18.85
C GLY A 252 9.15 10.90 19.51
N ASN A 253 9.08 11.81 20.51
CA ASN A 253 10.27 12.26 21.23
C ASN A 253 10.70 11.25 22.30
N ALA A 254 9.74 10.56 22.92
CA ALA A 254 10.04 9.44 23.82
C ALA A 254 10.66 8.27 23.03
N ASP A 255 10.09 7.94 21.86
CA ASP A 255 10.61 6.95 20.92
C ASP A 255 12.06 7.25 20.52
N LEU A 256 12.34 8.50 20.12
CA LEU A 256 13.69 8.95 19.77
C LEU A 256 14.69 8.78 20.93
N LYS A 257 14.26 9.01 22.18
CA LYS A 257 15.12 8.79 23.36
C LYS A 257 15.47 7.32 23.57
N LEU A 258 14.51 6.40 23.38
CA LEU A 258 14.76 4.95 23.45
C LEU A 258 15.73 4.51 22.34
N TYR A 259 15.55 5.04 21.14
CA TYR A 259 16.50 4.80 20.07
C TYR A 259 17.91 5.32 20.41
N GLN A 260 18.02 6.54 20.95
CA GLN A 260 19.30 7.16 21.31
C GLN A 260 20.00 6.44 22.46
N SER A 261 19.25 5.92 23.44
CA SER A 261 19.82 5.13 24.56
C SER A 261 20.26 3.73 24.14
N GLY A 262 19.85 3.25 22.93
CA GLY A 262 20.14 1.89 22.47
C GLY A 262 19.15 0.84 22.99
N GLU A 263 18.02 1.27 23.55
CA GLU A 263 16.94 0.38 24.01
C GLU A 263 16.02 -0.05 22.85
N GLU A 264 16.19 0.58 21.68
CA GLU A 264 15.42 0.31 20.48
C GLU A 264 16.33 0.26 19.24
N ASP A 265 16.04 -0.68 18.33
CA ASP A 265 16.79 -0.89 17.08
C ASP A 265 16.14 -0.23 15.86
N PHE A 266 14.81 0.00 15.91
CA PHE A 266 14.01 0.40 14.74
C PHE A 266 12.84 1.28 15.17
N MET A 267 12.92 2.58 14.85
CA MET A 267 11.82 3.53 15.07
C MET A 267 10.71 3.35 14.05
N GLN A 268 9.46 3.50 14.48
CA GLN A 268 8.32 3.46 13.56
C GLN A 268 8.19 4.74 12.73
N ALA A 269 8.40 5.91 13.35
CA ALA A 269 8.33 7.21 12.70
C ALA A 269 9.22 8.23 13.42
N LEU A 270 9.56 9.31 12.73
CA LEU A 270 10.32 10.41 13.34
C LEU A 270 9.38 11.39 14.07
N PRO A 271 9.88 12.10 15.10
CA PRO A 271 9.17 13.25 15.65
C PRO A 271 8.85 14.28 14.56
N PRO A 272 7.67 14.91 14.57
CA PRO A 272 7.30 15.90 13.58
C PRO A 272 8.33 17.03 13.45
N GLY A 273 8.73 17.37 12.21
CA GLY A 273 9.68 18.44 11.90
C GLY A 273 11.14 18.12 12.19
N SER A 274 11.48 16.91 12.64
CA SER A 274 12.85 16.52 13.01
C SER A 274 13.67 15.94 11.85
N TYR A 275 13.06 15.63 10.71
CA TYR A 275 13.70 14.91 9.61
C TYR A 275 15.08 15.50 9.20
N GLY A 276 15.15 16.81 8.95
CA GLY A 276 16.39 17.44 8.49
C GLY A 276 17.51 17.36 9.51
N ALA A 277 17.20 17.60 10.80
CA ALA A 277 18.17 17.53 11.90
C ALA A 277 18.65 16.09 12.12
N LEU A 278 17.71 15.12 12.17
CA LEU A 278 18.07 13.72 12.40
C LEU A 278 18.79 13.11 11.20
N LYS A 279 18.48 13.50 9.97
CA LYS A 279 19.23 13.10 8.79
C LYS A 279 20.70 13.58 8.83
N ALA A 280 20.93 14.79 9.31
CA ALA A 280 22.28 15.31 9.49
C ALA A 280 23.04 14.61 10.63
N GLN A 281 22.34 14.29 11.73
CA GLN A 281 22.92 13.64 12.91
C GLN A 281 23.18 12.14 12.69
N TYR A 282 22.29 11.44 11.96
CA TYR A 282 22.32 9.99 11.75
C TYR A 282 22.28 9.62 10.25
N PRO A 283 23.26 10.08 9.44
CA PRO A 283 23.20 9.91 7.98
C PRO A 283 23.20 8.44 7.52
N ASN A 284 23.83 7.55 8.29
CA ASN A 284 23.93 6.12 7.96
C ASN A 284 22.78 5.29 8.56
N GLU A 285 22.00 5.85 9.48
CA GLU A 285 20.87 5.18 10.14
C GLU A 285 19.53 5.65 9.58
N MET A 286 19.51 6.83 8.94
CA MET A 286 18.32 7.38 8.32
C MET A 286 17.87 6.52 7.13
N ARG A 287 16.66 6.02 7.19
CA ARG A 287 15.94 5.39 6.09
C ARG A 287 14.78 6.30 5.69
N ASN A 288 14.57 6.46 4.40
CA ASN A 288 13.49 7.30 3.88
C ASN A 288 12.89 6.62 2.66
N ASP A 289 12.05 5.61 2.89
CA ASP A 289 11.46 4.81 1.83
C ASP A 289 10.31 5.53 1.15
N LEU A 290 10.25 5.43 -0.17
CA LEU A 290 9.11 5.89 -0.94
C LEU A 290 7.88 5.04 -0.58
N LEU A 291 6.75 5.70 -0.35
CA LEU A 291 5.48 5.03 -0.18
C LEU A 291 4.67 5.04 -1.49
N LEU A 292 3.80 4.05 -1.63
CA LEU A 292 2.76 4.05 -2.66
C LEU A 292 1.65 5.00 -2.21
N GLY A 293 1.89 6.28 -2.41
CA GLY A 293 0.96 7.32 -2.01
C GLY A 293 1.40 8.69 -2.49
N LEU A 294 0.42 9.56 -2.70
CA LEU A 294 0.64 10.89 -3.23
C LEU A 294 -0.18 11.95 -2.50
N ARG A 295 0.39 13.14 -2.41
CA ARG A 295 -0.32 14.37 -2.06
C ARG A 295 -0.65 15.11 -3.34
N VAL A 296 -1.90 15.55 -3.42
CA VAL A 296 -2.40 16.29 -4.58
C VAL A 296 -3.28 17.45 -4.11
N TYR A 297 -3.52 18.37 -5.02
CA TYR A 297 -4.71 19.20 -4.96
C TYR A 297 -5.71 18.67 -5.98
N SER A 298 -6.88 18.27 -5.51
CA SER A 298 -8.03 17.94 -6.33
C SER A 298 -8.55 19.18 -7.00
N LEU A 299 -8.84 19.08 -8.28
CA LEU A 299 -9.43 20.14 -9.10
C LEU A 299 -10.82 19.68 -9.55
N ASN A 300 -11.86 20.41 -9.23
CA ASN A 300 -13.20 20.10 -9.75
C ASN A 300 -13.25 20.39 -11.26
N ASN A 301 -13.16 19.36 -12.09
CA ASN A 301 -13.14 19.51 -13.54
C ASN A 301 -14.50 19.97 -14.13
N ASN A 302 -15.57 19.97 -13.32
CA ASN A 302 -16.87 20.54 -13.68
C ASN A 302 -16.97 22.05 -13.36
N ASP A 303 -16.03 22.61 -12.58
CA ASP A 303 -16.03 24.04 -12.27
C ASP A 303 -15.87 24.88 -13.53
N PRO A 304 -16.62 25.97 -13.72
CA PRO A 304 -16.56 26.79 -14.93
C PRO A 304 -15.19 27.32 -15.30
N LEU A 305 -14.30 27.58 -14.34
CA LEU A 305 -12.92 28.02 -14.55
C LEU A 305 -11.99 26.83 -14.79
N LEU A 306 -12.14 25.77 -13.98
CA LEU A 306 -11.23 24.63 -13.99
C LEU A 306 -11.56 23.59 -15.05
N LYS A 307 -12.71 23.66 -15.74
CA LYS A 307 -12.99 22.81 -16.91
C LYS A 307 -12.00 23.00 -18.06
N ASP A 308 -11.36 24.19 -18.13
CA ASP A 308 -10.33 24.47 -19.13
C ASP A 308 -8.99 23.86 -18.68
N VAL A 309 -8.49 22.88 -19.42
CA VAL A 309 -7.24 22.18 -19.12
C VAL A 309 -6.03 23.14 -19.09
N ARG A 310 -6.08 24.26 -19.85
CA ARG A 310 -5.01 25.27 -19.85
C ARG A 310 -4.88 25.92 -18.47
N VAL A 311 -5.98 26.19 -17.80
CA VAL A 311 -6.00 26.74 -16.43
C VAL A 311 -5.42 25.72 -15.46
N ARG A 312 -5.85 24.46 -15.51
CA ARG A 312 -5.34 23.40 -14.63
C ARG A 312 -3.84 23.19 -14.83
N LYS A 313 -3.38 23.13 -16.08
CA LYS A 313 -1.94 23.05 -16.42
C LYS A 313 -1.17 24.22 -15.83
N ALA A 314 -1.63 25.45 -16.04
CA ALA A 314 -0.98 26.66 -15.55
C ALA A 314 -0.86 26.69 -14.02
N LEU A 315 -1.94 26.33 -13.28
CA LEU A 315 -1.92 26.23 -11.83
C LEU A 315 -0.90 25.19 -11.33
N SER A 316 -0.76 24.07 -12.04
CA SER A 316 0.21 23.03 -11.71
C SER A 316 1.66 23.45 -11.99
N MET A 317 1.92 24.17 -13.11
CA MET A 317 3.27 24.54 -13.56
C MET A 317 3.99 25.48 -12.58
N VAL A 318 3.27 26.38 -11.94
CA VAL A 318 3.87 27.44 -11.13
C VAL A 318 4.17 27.05 -9.70
N ILE A 319 3.63 25.93 -9.20
CA ILE A 319 3.97 25.44 -7.85
C ILE A 319 5.41 24.89 -7.85
N ASP A 320 6.25 25.50 -7.01
CA ASP A 320 7.62 25.04 -6.79
C ASP A 320 7.62 23.86 -5.80
N ARG A 321 7.66 22.66 -6.37
CA ARG A 321 7.61 21.41 -5.58
C ARG A 321 8.88 21.15 -4.78
N GLU A 322 10.02 21.67 -5.23
CA GLU A 322 11.29 21.56 -4.52
C GLU A 322 11.26 22.42 -3.25
N VAL A 323 10.76 23.67 -3.36
CA VAL A 323 10.54 24.54 -2.20
C VAL A 323 9.47 23.94 -1.28
N LEU A 324 8.39 23.41 -1.85
CA LEU A 324 7.33 22.75 -1.06
C LEU A 324 7.90 21.59 -0.22
N ALA A 325 8.65 20.68 -0.86
CA ALA A 325 9.24 19.52 -0.19
C ALA A 325 10.35 19.89 0.80
N GLY A 326 11.27 20.76 0.39
CA GLY A 326 12.50 21.03 1.14
C GLY A 326 12.36 22.10 2.23
N LYS A 327 11.39 23.05 2.08
CA LYS A 327 11.27 24.19 3.00
C LYS A 327 9.91 24.29 3.70
N ILE A 328 8.82 23.92 3.03
CA ILE A 328 7.48 24.07 3.59
C ILE A 328 7.08 22.86 4.41
N THR A 329 7.19 21.66 3.83
CA THR A 329 6.91 20.40 4.54
C THR A 329 8.13 19.86 5.28
N ALA A 330 9.27 19.86 4.64
CA ALA A 330 10.60 19.49 5.19
C ALA A 330 10.58 18.13 5.95
N ASP A 331 9.76 17.19 5.50
CA ASP A 331 9.53 15.89 6.13
C ASP A 331 10.02 14.69 5.29
N GLY A 332 10.89 14.98 4.29
CA GLY A 332 11.53 13.97 3.45
C GLY A 332 10.71 13.49 2.26
N GLN A 333 9.51 14.04 2.02
CA GLN A 333 8.70 13.70 0.86
C GLN A 333 9.36 14.16 -0.45
N VAL A 334 9.05 13.47 -1.55
CA VAL A 334 9.70 13.66 -2.84
C VAL A 334 8.77 14.41 -3.80
N PRO A 335 9.27 15.47 -4.50
CA PRO A 335 8.51 16.17 -5.53
C PRO A 335 7.93 15.23 -6.60
N LEU A 336 6.63 15.41 -6.91
CA LEU A 336 5.92 14.60 -7.88
C LEU A 336 5.44 15.46 -9.06
N TYR A 337 6.00 15.20 -10.25
CA TYR A 337 5.74 15.93 -11.47
C TYR A 337 4.93 15.14 -12.50
N GLY A 338 4.05 14.28 -12.04
CA GLY A 338 3.17 13.46 -12.88
C GLY A 338 2.20 12.66 -12.03
N LEU A 339 1.28 11.95 -12.65
CA LEU A 339 0.26 11.18 -11.96
C LEU A 339 0.83 9.86 -11.43
N ALA A 340 1.45 9.03 -12.29
CA ALA A 340 2.03 7.76 -11.87
C ALA A 340 3.38 7.98 -11.19
N MET A 341 3.47 7.50 -9.94
CA MET A 341 4.62 7.66 -9.05
C MET A 341 5.67 6.56 -9.22
N GLN A 342 6.83 6.75 -8.61
CA GLN A 342 7.89 5.74 -8.56
C GLN A 342 7.48 4.55 -7.67
N GLY A 343 7.94 3.35 -8.05
CA GLY A 343 7.67 2.11 -7.29
C GLY A 343 6.30 1.47 -7.58
N LEU A 344 5.47 2.09 -8.42
CA LEU A 344 4.16 1.56 -8.79
C LEU A 344 4.31 0.41 -9.79
N THR A 345 3.77 -0.76 -9.47
CA THR A 345 3.74 -1.92 -10.36
C THR A 345 2.67 -1.73 -11.45
N GLY A 346 3.01 -2.09 -12.67
CA GLY A 346 2.06 -2.13 -13.78
C GLY A 346 1.95 -0.83 -14.59
N ALA A 347 2.61 0.26 -14.19
CA ALA A 347 2.79 1.44 -15.04
C ALA A 347 4.15 2.10 -14.83
N LEU A 348 4.69 2.70 -15.87
CA LEU A 348 5.88 3.53 -15.78
C LEU A 348 5.52 4.87 -15.11
N PRO A 349 6.43 5.46 -14.31
CA PRO A 349 6.23 6.80 -13.77
C PRO A 349 5.94 7.81 -14.88
N THR A 350 4.97 8.68 -14.64
CA THR A 350 4.69 9.79 -15.57
C THR A 350 5.44 11.03 -15.15
N ARG A 351 5.83 11.84 -16.14
CA ARG A 351 6.50 13.11 -15.91
C ARG A 351 6.02 14.12 -16.94
N TYR A 352 5.59 15.28 -16.48
CA TYR A 352 5.15 16.36 -17.36
C TYR A 352 6.31 16.87 -18.22
N ASP A 353 6.01 17.30 -19.44
CA ASP A 353 6.97 17.83 -20.42
C ASP A 353 7.75 19.06 -19.91
N TRP A 354 7.14 19.85 -19.05
CA TRP A 354 7.71 21.06 -18.42
C TRP A 354 8.43 20.79 -17.09
N ALA A 355 8.45 19.55 -16.60
CA ALA A 355 8.96 19.22 -15.26
C ALA A 355 10.42 19.66 -15.03
N ASP A 356 11.23 19.62 -16.09
CA ASP A 356 12.65 20.00 -16.05
C ASP A 356 12.92 21.43 -16.53
N TRP A 357 11.84 22.20 -16.82
CA TRP A 357 12.04 23.59 -17.21
C TRP A 357 12.40 24.46 -16.01
N PRO A 358 13.25 25.49 -16.21
CA PRO A 358 13.45 26.51 -15.18
C PRO A 358 12.12 27.20 -14.81
N MET A 359 12.03 27.70 -13.58
CA MET A 359 10.77 28.27 -13.08
C MET A 359 10.31 29.51 -13.88
N ASP A 360 11.22 30.33 -14.33
CA ASP A 360 10.92 31.49 -15.19
C ASP A 360 10.23 31.09 -16.49
N LYS A 361 10.71 30.02 -17.15
CA LYS A 361 10.07 29.45 -18.34
C LYS A 361 8.70 28.85 -18.01
N ARG A 362 8.56 28.16 -16.90
CA ARG A 362 7.25 27.63 -16.47
C ARG A 362 6.25 28.75 -16.23
N VAL A 363 6.67 29.84 -15.56
CA VAL A 363 5.82 31.01 -15.29
C VAL A 363 5.41 31.72 -16.56
N ALA A 364 6.34 31.92 -17.51
CA ALA A 364 6.03 32.53 -18.78
C ALA A 364 4.96 31.76 -19.56
N GLU A 365 5.12 30.42 -19.66
CA GLU A 365 4.14 29.57 -20.34
C GLU A 365 2.81 29.52 -19.59
N ALA A 366 2.83 29.41 -18.25
CA ALA A 366 1.63 29.41 -17.46
C ALA A 366 0.82 30.70 -17.59
N ARG A 367 1.48 31.86 -17.61
CA ARG A 367 0.83 33.15 -17.89
C ARG A 367 0.20 33.21 -19.28
N ARG A 368 0.88 32.67 -20.30
CA ARG A 368 0.33 32.54 -21.65
C ARG A 368 -0.95 31.68 -21.62
N LEU A 369 -0.93 30.50 -20.97
CA LEU A 369 -2.08 29.62 -20.88
C LEU A 369 -3.27 30.28 -20.17
N ILE A 370 -3.03 31.02 -19.08
CA ILE A 370 -4.07 31.78 -18.35
C ILE A 370 -4.68 32.88 -19.24
N ALA A 371 -3.85 33.62 -19.98
CA ALA A 371 -4.32 34.66 -20.91
C ALA A 371 -5.12 34.04 -22.07
N ASP A 372 -4.63 32.94 -22.67
CA ASP A 372 -5.30 32.24 -23.78
C ASP A 372 -6.65 31.61 -23.31
N ALA A 373 -6.77 31.29 -22.04
CA ALA A 373 -8.03 30.84 -21.41
C ALA A 373 -8.98 32.03 -21.07
N GLY A 374 -8.57 33.26 -21.26
CA GLY A 374 -9.36 34.46 -20.98
C GLY A 374 -9.50 34.77 -19.48
N VAL A 375 -8.67 34.23 -18.64
CA VAL A 375 -8.69 34.46 -17.19
C VAL A 375 -8.00 35.77 -16.87
N LYS A 376 -8.69 36.67 -16.13
CA LYS A 376 -8.19 38.00 -15.82
C LYS A 376 -7.34 37.99 -14.53
N PRO A 377 -6.33 38.86 -14.44
CA PRO A 377 -5.66 39.14 -13.16
C PRO A 377 -6.68 39.53 -12.06
N GLY A 378 -6.43 39.08 -10.82
CA GLY A 378 -7.35 39.29 -9.70
C GLY A 378 -8.54 38.32 -9.67
N THR A 379 -8.63 37.35 -10.59
CA THR A 379 -9.62 36.27 -10.48
C THR A 379 -9.39 35.50 -9.18
N HIS A 380 -10.46 35.24 -8.44
CA HIS A 380 -10.43 34.50 -7.17
C HIS A 380 -10.58 33.00 -7.39
N LEU A 381 -9.70 32.24 -6.76
CA LEU A 381 -9.77 30.79 -6.60
C LEU A 381 -10.31 30.47 -5.21
N LYS A 382 -11.09 29.40 -5.08
CA LYS A 382 -11.55 28.87 -3.78
C LYS A 382 -10.77 27.60 -3.45
N PHE A 383 -10.05 27.61 -2.33
CA PHE A 383 -9.25 26.47 -1.90
C PHE A 383 -9.66 25.98 -0.52
N THR A 384 -10.08 24.72 -0.42
CA THR A 384 -10.48 24.09 0.83
C THR A 384 -9.47 23.05 1.32
N TYR A 385 -9.21 23.01 2.62
CA TYR A 385 -8.35 22.02 3.26
C TYR A 385 -8.92 21.60 4.63
N ASN A 386 -8.49 20.45 5.17
CA ASN A 386 -8.88 20.05 6.52
C ASN A 386 -8.04 20.78 7.58
N ASN A 387 -8.67 21.08 8.73
CA ASN A 387 -8.04 21.78 9.84
C ASN A 387 -6.78 21.04 10.33
N SER A 388 -5.63 21.56 9.93
CA SER A 388 -4.29 21.04 10.22
C SER A 388 -3.27 22.11 9.87
N ASP A 389 -2.35 22.41 10.77
CA ASP A 389 -1.26 23.37 10.53
C ASP A 389 -0.38 22.96 9.35
N TYR A 390 -0.17 21.66 9.18
CA TYR A 390 0.57 21.11 8.04
C TYR A 390 -0.10 21.49 6.71
N HIS A 391 -1.40 21.23 6.58
CA HIS A 391 -2.14 21.53 5.35
C HIS A 391 -2.36 23.03 5.14
N LYS A 392 -2.47 23.80 6.24
CA LYS A 392 -2.53 25.26 6.20
C LYS A 392 -1.29 25.85 5.57
N LYS A 393 -0.08 25.40 5.98
CA LYS A 393 1.19 25.85 5.38
C LYS A 393 1.25 25.57 3.89
N MET A 394 0.83 24.38 3.46
CA MET A 394 0.79 24.01 2.03
C MET A 394 -0.21 24.85 1.25
N ALA A 395 -1.40 25.14 1.81
CA ALA A 395 -2.43 25.96 1.17
C ALA A 395 -1.96 27.42 0.99
N ILE A 396 -1.39 28.01 2.03
CA ILE A 396 -0.82 29.36 2.00
C ILE A 396 0.31 29.45 0.96
N PHE A 397 1.17 28.44 0.91
CA PHE A 397 2.24 28.38 -0.09
C PHE A 397 1.67 28.36 -1.52
N ALA A 398 0.72 27.49 -1.82
CA ALA A 398 0.10 27.40 -3.13
C ALA A 398 -0.60 28.72 -3.53
N ALA A 399 -1.35 29.32 -2.61
CA ALA A 399 -2.00 30.63 -2.82
C ALA A 399 -0.98 31.72 -3.13
N SER A 400 0.15 31.76 -2.44
CA SER A 400 1.26 32.68 -2.71
C SER A 400 1.88 32.46 -4.09
N GLU A 401 2.06 31.21 -4.50
CA GLU A 401 2.57 30.86 -5.82
C GLU A 401 1.64 31.33 -6.95
N TRP A 402 0.34 31.08 -6.81
CA TRP A 402 -0.67 31.53 -7.79
C TRP A 402 -0.79 33.06 -7.85
N LYS A 403 -0.74 33.71 -6.68
CA LYS A 403 -0.79 35.18 -6.61
C LYS A 403 0.43 35.83 -7.26
N THR A 404 1.63 35.44 -6.84
CA THR A 404 2.86 36.10 -7.29
C THR A 404 3.22 35.80 -8.75
N LYS A 405 2.92 34.57 -9.20
CA LYS A 405 3.31 34.09 -10.50
C LYS A 405 2.22 34.29 -11.58
N LEU A 406 0.94 34.19 -11.21
CA LEU A 406 -0.19 34.29 -12.16
C LEU A 406 -1.10 35.49 -11.92
N GLY A 407 -0.98 36.19 -10.79
CA GLY A 407 -1.87 37.29 -10.42
C GLY A 407 -3.28 36.84 -10.02
N LEU A 408 -3.43 35.60 -9.57
CA LEU A 408 -4.70 35.03 -9.11
C LEU A 408 -4.81 35.11 -7.59
N GLU A 409 -5.91 35.61 -7.08
CA GLU A 409 -6.17 35.62 -5.64
C GLU A 409 -6.72 34.25 -5.19
N THR A 410 -6.59 33.91 -3.90
CA THR A 410 -7.08 32.63 -3.39
C THR A 410 -7.75 32.80 -2.04
N ASP A 411 -9.02 32.46 -1.98
CA ASP A 411 -9.80 32.37 -0.74
C ASP A 411 -9.59 30.98 -0.15
N ILE A 412 -8.96 30.94 1.03
CA ILE A 412 -8.59 29.69 1.71
C ILE A 412 -9.57 29.41 2.82
N ASP A 413 -10.22 28.25 2.79
CA ASP A 413 -11.19 27.78 3.78
C ASP A 413 -10.74 26.51 4.48
N SER A 414 -10.86 26.48 5.81
CA SER A 414 -10.49 25.34 6.67
C SER A 414 -11.73 24.60 7.14
N LEU A 415 -11.82 23.31 6.87
CA LEU A 415 -12.96 22.46 7.18
C LEU A 415 -12.58 21.34 8.15
N GLU A 416 -13.57 20.80 8.86
CA GLU A 416 -13.42 19.50 9.52
C GLU A 416 -13.17 18.42 8.46
N PHE A 417 -12.38 17.38 8.81
CA PHE A 417 -11.89 16.42 7.80
C PHE A 417 -13.00 15.64 7.10
N LYS A 418 -14.02 15.19 7.84
CA LYS A 418 -15.16 14.45 7.24
C LYS A 418 -16.02 15.34 6.35
N VAL A 419 -16.15 16.61 6.71
CA VAL A 419 -16.84 17.61 5.88
C VAL A 419 -16.11 17.84 4.58
N LEU A 420 -14.77 17.96 4.62
CA LEU A 420 -13.96 18.10 3.42
C LEU A 420 -14.09 16.89 2.48
N ILE A 421 -14.03 15.67 3.04
CA ILE A 421 -14.21 14.43 2.26
C ILE A 421 -15.57 14.45 1.55
N ARG A 422 -16.64 14.75 2.30
CA ARG A 422 -17.99 14.79 1.75
C ARG A 422 -18.13 15.84 0.64
N LYS A 423 -17.63 17.06 0.86
CA LYS A 423 -17.67 18.12 -0.14
C LYS A 423 -16.94 17.73 -1.43
N ARG A 424 -15.81 17.05 -1.35
CA ARG A 424 -15.10 16.56 -2.52
C ARG A 424 -15.92 15.51 -3.27
N HIS A 425 -16.45 14.54 -2.55
CA HIS A 425 -17.27 13.48 -3.12
C HIS A 425 -18.56 14.02 -3.78
N ASP A 426 -19.20 15.02 -3.15
CA ASP A 426 -20.40 15.68 -3.67
C ASP A 426 -20.10 16.71 -4.79
N GLY A 427 -18.82 17.00 -5.09
CA GLY A 427 -18.41 18.00 -6.07
C GLY A 427 -18.63 19.47 -5.60
N ASP A 428 -18.85 19.70 -4.30
CA ASP A 428 -19.04 21.03 -3.71
C ASP A 428 -17.70 21.67 -3.32
N PHE A 429 -16.81 21.81 -4.28
CA PHE A 429 -15.51 22.47 -4.12
C PHE A 429 -15.01 22.98 -5.47
N GLN A 430 -14.01 23.86 -5.47
CA GLN A 430 -13.26 24.26 -6.66
C GLN A 430 -11.87 23.63 -6.65
N ILE A 431 -11.04 23.94 -5.65
CA ILE A 431 -9.76 23.31 -5.38
C ILE A 431 -9.78 22.76 -3.96
N ALA A 432 -9.35 21.52 -3.76
CA ALA A 432 -9.34 20.91 -2.43
C ALA A 432 -8.03 20.15 -2.15
N ARG A 433 -7.58 20.17 -0.91
CA ARG A 433 -6.51 19.28 -0.45
C ARG A 433 -6.95 17.83 -0.58
N ASN A 434 -6.09 16.98 -1.14
CA ASN A 434 -6.31 15.55 -1.20
C ASN A 434 -5.00 14.76 -1.05
N GLY A 435 -5.11 13.45 -0.91
CA GLY A 435 -3.97 12.52 -0.89
C GLY A 435 -4.45 11.10 -0.64
N TRP A 436 -3.71 10.15 -1.18
CA TRP A 436 -4.02 8.72 -1.12
C TRP A 436 -2.79 7.92 -0.72
N VAL A 437 -3.00 6.86 0.03
CA VAL A 437 -2.01 5.80 0.28
C VAL A 437 -2.63 4.49 -0.17
N PHE A 438 -1.92 3.76 -1.03
CA PHE A 438 -2.44 2.55 -1.64
C PHE A 438 -2.02 1.30 -0.86
N ASN A 439 -2.99 0.43 -0.61
CA ASN A 439 -2.76 -0.84 0.10
C ASN A 439 -2.27 -1.96 -0.82
N VAL A 440 -2.42 -1.78 -2.13
CA VAL A 440 -2.02 -2.74 -3.16
C VAL A 440 -1.11 -2.06 -4.15
N ASN A 441 0.02 -2.66 -4.46
CA ASN A 441 0.95 -2.15 -5.46
C ASN A 441 0.51 -2.57 -6.87
N ASP A 442 -0.45 -1.83 -7.41
CA ASP A 442 -0.90 -1.99 -8.79
C ASP A 442 -1.38 -0.64 -9.36
N ALA A 443 -1.01 -0.36 -10.62
CA ALA A 443 -1.32 0.91 -11.26
C ALA A 443 -2.82 1.18 -11.38
N THR A 444 -3.67 0.15 -11.48
CA THR A 444 -5.12 0.33 -11.55
C THR A 444 -5.70 0.98 -10.30
N THR A 445 -5.06 0.81 -9.12
CA THR A 445 -5.52 1.47 -7.89
C THR A 445 -5.32 2.98 -7.93
N LEU A 446 -4.24 3.44 -8.57
CA LEU A 446 -3.99 4.86 -8.80
C LEU A 446 -4.91 5.40 -9.90
N LEU A 447 -4.99 4.73 -11.05
CA LEU A 447 -5.75 5.19 -12.21
C LEU A 447 -7.25 5.27 -11.91
N ASN A 448 -7.74 4.44 -10.98
CA ASN A 448 -9.12 4.48 -10.48
C ASN A 448 -9.51 5.84 -9.86
N LEU A 449 -8.53 6.65 -9.44
CA LEU A 449 -8.79 8.02 -8.97
C LEU A 449 -9.22 8.98 -10.10
N ALA A 450 -9.05 8.60 -11.36
CA ALA A 450 -9.37 9.43 -12.52
C ALA A 450 -10.19 8.68 -13.59
N GLU A 451 -10.61 7.43 -13.38
CA GLU A 451 -11.57 6.75 -14.25
C GLU A 451 -12.95 7.42 -14.16
N CYS A 452 -13.61 7.61 -15.29
CA CYS A 452 -14.85 8.41 -15.42
C CYS A 452 -15.97 8.02 -14.46
N ASP A 453 -16.16 6.71 -14.24
CA ASP A 453 -17.30 6.17 -13.47
C ASP A 453 -16.84 5.62 -12.09
N SER A 454 -15.66 6.01 -11.62
CA SER A 454 -15.14 5.58 -10.34
C SER A 454 -15.68 6.41 -9.18
N ASP A 455 -16.14 5.76 -8.14
CA ASP A 455 -16.53 6.39 -6.87
C ASP A 455 -15.36 7.12 -6.16
N PHE A 456 -14.10 6.86 -6.58
CA PHE A 456 -12.91 7.51 -6.04
C PHE A 456 -12.48 8.73 -6.85
N ASN A 457 -13.18 9.05 -7.96
CA ASN A 457 -12.89 10.18 -8.83
C ASN A 457 -13.49 11.48 -8.26
N ASP A 458 -12.98 11.96 -7.16
CA ASP A 458 -13.41 13.22 -6.54
C ASP A 458 -13.23 14.43 -7.49
N ASP A 459 -12.33 14.33 -8.48
CA ASP A 459 -11.99 15.42 -9.39
C ASP A 459 -13.00 15.57 -10.55
N HIS A 460 -13.91 14.61 -10.70
CA HIS A 460 -14.90 14.55 -11.80
C HIS A 460 -14.25 14.65 -13.19
N SER A 461 -13.03 14.15 -13.32
CA SER A 461 -12.33 14.07 -14.60
C SER A 461 -12.84 12.91 -15.44
N CYS A 462 -12.73 12.99 -16.76
CA CYS A 462 -13.15 11.88 -17.60
C CYS A 462 -12.37 11.81 -18.90
N ASN A 463 -11.64 10.69 -19.09
CA ASN A 463 -10.98 10.35 -20.34
C ASN A 463 -11.38 8.94 -20.77
N ARG A 464 -12.46 8.81 -21.55
CA ARG A 464 -12.99 7.51 -22.01
C ARG A 464 -11.98 6.69 -22.82
N ALA A 465 -11.03 7.32 -23.50
CA ALA A 465 -10.00 6.61 -24.24
C ALA A 465 -8.99 5.95 -23.28
N ALA A 466 -8.63 6.64 -22.19
CA ALA A 466 -7.81 6.04 -21.13
C ALA A 466 -8.56 4.92 -20.40
N ASP A 467 -9.84 5.10 -20.07
CA ASP A 467 -10.69 4.06 -19.47
C ASP A 467 -10.74 2.78 -20.32
N ALA A 468 -10.86 2.94 -21.66
CA ALA A 468 -10.84 1.79 -22.57
C ALA A 468 -9.53 1.01 -22.52
N LEU A 469 -8.38 1.69 -22.38
CA LEU A 469 -7.08 1.04 -22.21
C LEU A 469 -6.98 0.31 -20.87
N ILE A 470 -7.49 0.91 -19.79
CA ILE A 470 -7.54 0.28 -18.46
C ILE A 470 -8.42 -0.97 -18.48
N ALA A 471 -9.59 -0.88 -19.11
CA ALA A 471 -10.51 -2.02 -19.26
C ALA A 471 -9.86 -3.17 -20.05
N GLN A 472 -9.14 -2.87 -21.14
CA GLN A 472 -8.37 -3.87 -21.87
C GLN A 472 -7.24 -4.47 -21.00
N ALA A 473 -6.49 -3.63 -20.29
CA ALA A 473 -5.41 -4.07 -19.43
C ALA A 473 -5.89 -5.02 -18.31
N ARG A 474 -7.08 -4.79 -17.76
CA ARG A 474 -7.70 -5.67 -16.75
C ARG A 474 -7.93 -7.09 -17.25
N GLN A 475 -8.13 -7.30 -18.56
CA GLN A 475 -8.34 -8.61 -19.17
C GLN A 475 -7.03 -9.36 -19.49
N LEU A 476 -5.89 -8.69 -19.41
CA LEU A 476 -4.62 -9.27 -19.81
C LEU A 476 -3.92 -10.00 -18.65
N VAL A 477 -3.49 -11.22 -18.91
CA VAL A 477 -2.63 -12.00 -18.02
C VAL A 477 -1.14 -11.71 -18.26
N ASP A 478 -0.75 -11.31 -19.49
CA ASP A 478 0.63 -10.93 -19.85
C ASP A 478 1.02 -9.61 -19.17
N PRO A 479 1.98 -9.61 -18.22
CA PRO A 479 2.32 -8.41 -17.44
C PRO A 479 2.92 -7.29 -18.30
N ALA A 480 3.68 -7.62 -19.34
CA ALA A 480 4.34 -6.63 -20.20
C ALA A 480 3.32 -5.87 -21.06
N LYS A 481 2.40 -6.60 -21.69
CA LYS A 481 1.31 -5.99 -22.46
C LYS A 481 0.38 -5.17 -21.59
N ARG A 482 0.04 -5.70 -20.40
CA ARG A 482 -0.76 -4.99 -19.41
C ARG A 482 -0.09 -3.68 -19.01
N SER A 483 1.19 -3.71 -18.65
CA SER A 483 1.95 -2.52 -18.24
C SER A 483 2.04 -1.48 -19.35
N ALA A 484 2.16 -1.89 -20.61
CA ALA A 484 2.17 -0.95 -21.75
C ALA A 484 0.86 -0.17 -21.86
N LEU A 485 -0.30 -0.84 -21.75
CA LEU A 485 -1.62 -0.19 -21.78
C LEU A 485 -1.84 0.73 -20.59
N LEU A 486 -1.51 0.30 -19.36
CA LEU A 486 -1.67 1.11 -18.15
C LEU A 486 -0.73 2.33 -18.17
N SER A 487 0.50 2.17 -18.67
CA SER A 487 1.42 3.30 -18.84
C SER A 487 0.91 4.33 -19.86
N GLN A 488 0.28 3.86 -20.93
CA GLN A 488 -0.36 4.74 -21.92
C GLN A 488 -1.55 5.46 -21.29
N ALA A 489 -2.44 4.75 -20.59
CA ALA A 489 -3.59 5.35 -19.90
C ALA A 489 -3.14 6.39 -18.87
N ALA A 490 -2.10 6.08 -18.06
CA ALA A 490 -1.54 7.01 -17.08
C ALA A 490 -1.02 8.32 -17.71
N ARG A 491 -0.37 8.24 -18.88
CA ARG A 491 0.08 9.43 -19.62
C ARG A 491 -1.10 10.26 -20.11
N MET A 492 -2.09 9.63 -20.74
CA MET A 492 -3.28 10.32 -21.24
C MET A 492 -4.03 11.04 -20.11
N MET A 493 -4.25 10.36 -18.98
CA MET A 493 -4.87 10.98 -17.80
C MET A 493 -4.01 12.12 -17.22
N ALA A 494 -2.69 11.96 -17.18
CA ALA A 494 -1.79 13.03 -16.69
C ALA A 494 -1.85 14.28 -17.57
N GLU A 495 -1.96 14.12 -18.89
CA GLU A 495 -2.05 15.24 -19.86
C GLU A 495 -3.37 16.03 -19.73
N ASP A 496 -4.41 15.44 -19.18
CA ASP A 496 -5.67 16.11 -18.86
C ASP A 496 -5.62 16.95 -17.57
N TYR A 497 -4.54 16.83 -16.78
CA TYR A 497 -4.37 17.55 -15.50
C TYR A 497 -5.60 17.40 -14.58
N PRO A 498 -6.08 16.20 -14.28
CA PRO A 498 -7.28 16.02 -13.46
C PRO A 498 -7.09 16.60 -12.04
N MET A 499 -5.88 16.53 -11.54
CA MET A 499 -5.43 17.03 -10.23
C MET A 499 -4.03 17.65 -10.36
N ILE A 500 -3.56 18.31 -9.31
CA ILE A 500 -2.16 18.79 -9.22
C ILE A 500 -1.36 17.83 -8.33
N PRO A 501 -0.56 16.92 -8.89
CA PRO A 501 0.40 16.13 -8.13
C PRO A 501 1.44 17.03 -7.49
N LEU A 502 1.71 16.82 -6.19
CA LEU A 502 2.62 17.65 -5.41
C LEU A 502 3.84 16.87 -4.93
N LEU A 503 3.59 15.85 -4.13
CA LEU A 503 4.61 15.07 -3.43
C LEU A 503 4.23 13.59 -3.41
N GLN A 504 5.22 12.72 -3.57
CA GLN A 504 5.10 11.31 -3.20
C GLN A 504 5.40 11.17 -1.72
N TYR A 505 4.58 10.42 -0.99
CA TYR A 505 4.80 10.12 0.42
C TYR A 505 6.08 9.32 0.64
N THR A 506 6.68 9.53 1.78
CA THR A 506 7.81 8.74 2.29
C THR A 506 7.57 8.33 3.74
N ALA A 507 8.36 7.37 4.22
CA ALA A 507 8.34 6.91 5.61
C ALA A 507 9.73 7.05 6.22
N PRO A 508 10.13 8.27 6.63
CA PRO A 508 11.41 8.47 7.26
C PRO A 508 11.44 7.86 8.67
N ARG A 509 12.53 7.16 8.98
CA ARG A 509 12.77 6.50 10.28
C ARG A 509 14.26 6.33 10.54
N LEU A 510 14.62 6.05 11.78
CA LEU A 510 15.95 5.61 12.15
C LEU A 510 15.95 4.09 12.36
N VAL A 511 16.98 3.45 11.82
CA VAL A 511 17.23 2.00 11.95
C VAL A 511 18.70 1.82 12.28
N LYS A 512 19.00 1.09 13.34
CA LYS A 512 20.37 0.84 13.78
C LYS A 512 21.19 0.14 12.70
N PRO A 513 22.50 0.47 12.56
CA PRO A 513 23.32 -0.07 11.47
C PRO A 513 23.54 -1.58 11.56
N TRP A 514 23.34 -2.17 12.74
CA TRP A 514 23.41 -3.63 12.92
C TRP A 514 22.12 -4.37 12.54
N VAL A 515 21.04 -3.70 12.19
CA VAL A 515 19.82 -4.33 11.66
C VAL A 515 20.02 -4.61 10.18
N GLY A 516 20.21 -5.88 9.83
CA GLY A 516 20.28 -6.36 8.46
C GLY A 516 18.92 -6.82 7.94
N GLY A 517 18.81 -7.00 6.61
CA GLY A 517 17.56 -7.44 5.97
C GLY A 517 16.55 -6.31 5.72
N TYR A 518 16.89 -5.07 6.03
CA TYR A 518 16.04 -3.92 5.72
C TYR A 518 15.90 -3.73 4.21
N GLY A 519 14.68 -3.47 3.74
CA GLY A 519 14.37 -3.20 2.34
C GLY A 519 13.26 -2.15 2.21
N SER A 520 12.93 -1.77 0.99
CA SER A 520 11.92 -0.72 0.71
C SER A 520 10.48 -1.16 0.94
N SER A 521 10.22 -2.42 1.28
CA SER A 521 8.88 -3.03 1.38
C SER A 521 7.97 -2.75 0.16
N GLY A 522 8.55 -2.46 -1.01
CA GLY A 522 7.82 -2.11 -2.23
C GLY A 522 6.89 -0.90 -2.08
N GLY A 523 7.22 0.03 -1.19
CA GLY A 523 6.42 1.23 -0.93
C GLY A 523 5.16 1.00 -0.09
N THR A 524 4.95 -0.22 0.43
CA THR A 524 3.78 -0.54 1.27
C THR A 524 4.01 -0.21 2.75
N ASN A 525 5.24 0.10 3.14
CA ASN A 525 5.65 0.32 4.54
C ASN A 525 5.33 -0.87 5.45
N ARG A 526 5.44 -2.08 4.92
CA ARG A 526 5.06 -3.33 5.60
C ARG A 526 6.28 -4.21 5.78
N TYR A 527 6.70 -4.37 7.00
CA TYR A 527 7.88 -5.15 7.35
C TYR A 527 7.48 -6.42 8.08
N ARG A 528 8.19 -7.52 7.80
CA ARG A 528 8.06 -8.78 8.51
C ARG A 528 9.32 -9.05 9.28
N SER A 529 9.20 -9.40 10.55
CA SER A 529 10.37 -9.64 11.39
C SER A 529 11.22 -10.81 10.90
N LYS A 530 10.64 -11.75 10.15
CA LYS A 530 11.38 -12.87 9.53
C LYS A 530 12.42 -12.45 8.49
N ASP A 531 12.31 -11.22 7.96
CA ASP A 531 13.21 -10.70 6.94
C ASP A 531 14.44 -10.00 7.55
N PHE A 532 14.44 -9.79 8.87
CA PHE A 532 15.52 -9.13 9.59
C PHE A 532 16.50 -10.10 10.25
N TYR A 533 17.70 -9.61 10.50
CA TYR A 533 18.75 -10.26 11.28
C TYR A 533 19.63 -9.22 11.96
N ILE A 534 20.35 -9.61 13.02
CA ILE A 534 21.26 -8.71 13.74
C ILE A 534 22.70 -9.04 13.37
N LEU A 535 23.40 -8.04 12.88
CA LEU A 535 24.84 -8.07 12.60
C LEU A 535 25.65 -7.99 13.90
N ARG A 536 26.83 -8.54 13.87
CA ARG A 536 27.77 -8.39 14.98
C ARG A 536 28.17 -6.92 15.15
N HIS A 537 28.01 -6.37 16.34
CA HIS A 537 28.28 -4.99 16.74
C HIS A 537 28.87 -4.92 18.14
#